data_2c53c3d734118c96e0b72228585c323b
#
_entry.id   2c53c3d734118c96e0b72228585c323b
#
_cell.length_a   1.000
_cell.length_b   1.000
_cell.length_c   1.000
_cell.angle_alpha   90.00
_cell.angle_beta   90.00
_cell.angle_gamma   90.00
#
_symmetry.space_group_name_H-M   'P 1'
#
loop_
_entity.id
_entity.type
_entity.pdbx_description
1 polymer ?
#
loop_
_entity_poly.entity_id
_entity_poly.type
_entity_poly.pdbx_seq_one_letter_code
_entity_poly.pdbx_strand_id
1 'polypeptide(L)'
;MDLLLGAADKNRADKNGADKNGATRKIAQLLRPFAAEYDHVFLDCPPSISLVSENVMHAADVLLVPLIPTTLSVRTLDQLTEFVGGFNGRRPEVRAFFSMVDRRKKLHREIIKDLSAERSGVAATLIPALSLIERMSVERAPVTAFAPRSQAARAYHALCSELQARPRRTAVPA
;
A
#
# COMPACT_ATOMS: atom_id res chain seq x y z
N MET A 1 -0.52 18.15 13.04
CA MET A 1 -0.69 18.29 11.58
C MET A 1 -2.00 17.63 11.25
N ASP A 2 -3.06 18.47 11.32
CA ASP A 2 -4.45 18.01 11.26
C ASP A 2 -4.84 17.69 9.83
N LEU A 3 -5.15 16.40 9.57
CA LEU A 3 -5.86 15.99 8.38
C LEU A 3 -7.33 16.39 8.53
N LEU A 4 -7.66 17.59 8.05
CA LEU A 4 -9.04 18.01 7.86
C LEU A 4 -9.73 17.06 6.88
N LEU A 5 -10.52 16.14 7.42
CA LEU A 5 -11.57 15.44 6.70
C LEU A 5 -12.65 16.48 6.35
N GLY A 6 -12.47 17.15 5.22
CA GLY A 6 -13.50 17.97 4.63
C GLY A 6 -14.69 17.08 4.28
N ALA A 7 -15.83 17.33 4.94
CA ALA A 7 -17.10 16.73 4.60
C ALA A 7 -17.37 17.00 3.12
N ALA A 8 -17.32 15.95 2.30
CA ALA A 8 -17.70 16.02 0.91
C ALA A 8 -19.20 16.32 0.84
N ASP A 9 -19.50 17.47 0.29
CA ASP A 9 -20.83 17.96 0.00
C ASP A 9 -21.64 16.93 -0.81
N LYS A 10 -22.64 16.33 -0.19
CA LYS A 10 -23.49 15.27 -0.76
C LYS A 10 -24.46 15.77 -1.85
N ASN A 11 -24.36 17.02 -2.30
CA ASN A 11 -25.37 17.63 -3.17
C ASN A 11 -24.84 18.07 -4.53
N ARG A 12 -24.04 17.22 -5.19
CA ARG A 12 -23.78 17.35 -6.64
C ARG A 12 -23.96 16.02 -7.34
N ALA A 13 -25.08 15.38 -7.09
CA ALA A 13 -25.57 14.30 -7.93
C ALA A 13 -26.20 14.88 -9.20
N ASP A 14 -25.97 14.14 -10.30
CA ASP A 14 -26.62 14.22 -11.58
C ASP A 14 -26.17 15.33 -12.55
N LYS A 15 -25.15 14.97 -13.37
CA LYS A 15 -25.23 15.10 -14.85
C LYS A 15 -24.00 14.61 -15.64
N ASN A 16 -23.14 13.72 -15.15
CA ASN A 16 -22.03 13.18 -15.98
C ASN A 16 -21.65 11.74 -15.60
N GLY A 17 -22.58 10.81 -15.63
CA GLY A 17 -22.33 9.39 -15.31
C GLY A 17 -21.43 8.66 -16.35
N ALA A 18 -21.43 9.09 -17.60
CA ALA A 18 -20.64 8.45 -18.67
C ALA A 18 -19.17 8.89 -18.68
N ASP A 19 -18.87 10.12 -18.26
CA ASP A 19 -17.51 10.67 -18.31
C ASP A 19 -16.64 10.24 -17.11
N LYS A 20 -17.26 9.96 -15.97
CA LYS A 20 -16.55 9.49 -14.76
C LYS A 20 -15.93 8.10 -14.93
N ASN A 21 -16.64 7.17 -15.59
CA ASN A 21 -16.13 5.80 -15.84
C ASN A 21 -14.92 5.77 -16.80
N GLY A 22 -14.84 6.69 -17.78
CA GLY A 22 -13.69 6.84 -18.64
C GLY A 22 -12.48 7.46 -17.89
N ALA A 23 -12.73 8.43 -17.03
CA ALA A 23 -11.69 9.12 -16.28
C ALA A 23 -11.04 8.22 -15.21
N THR A 24 -11.79 7.31 -14.56
CA THR A 24 -11.30 6.43 -13.49
C THR A 24 -10.54 5.19 -14.00
N ARG A 25 -10.48 4.93 -15.30
CA ARG A 25 -9.78 3.79 -15.91
C ARG A 25 -8.56 4.16 -16.72
N LYS A 26 -8.18 5.43 -16.79
CA LYS A 26 -7.06 5.91 -17.62
C LYS A 26 -5.72 5.28 -17.22
N ILE A 27 -5.43 5.16 -15.92
CA ILE A 27 -4.19 4.53 -15.44
C ILE A 27 -4.12 3.06 -15.90
N ALA A 28 -5.20 2.29 -15.73
CA ALA A 28 -5.24 0.90 -16.17
C ALA A 28 -4.97 0.75 -17.68
N GLN A 29 -5.47 1.68 -18.51
CA GLN A 29 -5.21 1.67 -19.94
C GLN A 29 -3.75 2.01 -20.27
N LEU A 30 -3.16 3.00 -19.56
CA LEU A 30 -1.75 3.38 -19.72
C LEU A 30 -0.78 2.26 -19.30
N LEU A 31 -1.19 1.40 -18.36
CA LEU A 31 -0.35 0.30 -17.87
C LEU A 31 -0.40 -0.95 -18.74
N ARG A 32 -1.37 -1.09 -19.66
CA ARG A 32 -1.50 -2.29 -20.52
C ARG A 32 -0.23 -2.66 -21.29
N PRO A 33 0.50 -1.72 -21.93
CA PRO A 33 1.73 -2.08 -22.64
C PRO A 33 2.80 -2.68 -21.73
N PHE A 34 2.90 -2.21 -20.50
CA PHE A 34 3.91 -2.66 -19.53
C PHE A 34 3.66 -4.07 -18.99
N ALA A 35 2.42 -4.58 -19.08
CA ALA A 35 2.09 -5.92 -18.63
C ALA A 35 2.79 -7.04 -19.40
N ALA A 36 3.25 -6.78 -20.63
CA ALA A 36 4.02 -7.72 -21.45
C ALA A 36 5.53 -7.63 -21.19
N GLU A 37 6.01 -6.50 -20.65
CA GLU A 37 7.44 -6.22 -20.49
C GLU A 37 7.93 -6.40 -19.04
N TYR A 38 7.05 -6.25 -18.06
CA TYR A 38 7.41 -6.22 -16.64
C TYR A 38 6.58 -7.20 -15.81
N ASP A 39 7.25 -7.92 -14.93
CA ASP A 39 6.59 -8.80 -13.94
C ASP A 39 5.84 -7.99 -12.88
N HIS A 40 6.35 -6.82 -12.54
CA HIS A 40 5.79 -5.93 -11.53
C HIS A 40 5.86 -4.47 -11.95
N VAL A 41 4.76 -3.75 -11.74
CA VAL A 41 4.68 -2.29 -11.91
C VAL A 41 4.26 -1.68 -10.59
N PHE A 42 5.07 -0.76 -10.06
CA PHE A 42 4.79 -0.04 -8.82
C PHE A 42 4.24 1.35 -9.16
N LEU A 43 3.11 1.69 -8.53
CA LEU A 43 2.53 3.03 -8.59
C LEU A 43 2.83 3.73 -7.26
N ASP A 44 3.71 4.73 -7.29
CA ASP A 44 3.93 5.60 -6.14
C ASP A 44 2.80 6.63 -6.05
N CYS A 45 2.07 6.61 -4.95
CA CYS A 45 0.84 7.38 -4.80
C CYS A 45 0.98 8.41 -3.70
N PRO A 46 0.55 9.66 -3.92
CA PRO A 46 0.49 10.67 -2.88
C PRO A 46 -0.55 10.26 -1.82
N PRO A 47 -0.36 10.64 -0.55
CA PRO A 47 -1.28 10.34 0.55
C PRO A 47 -2.53 11.20 0.48
N SER A 48 -3.37 11.01 -0.53
CA SER A 48 -4.63 11.76 -0.68
C SER A 48 -5.71 10.89 -1.29
N ILE A 49 -6.95 11.07 -0.84
CA ILE A 49 -8.13 10.47 -1.47
C ILE A 49 -8.57 11.46 -2.57
N SER A 50 -8.27 11.14 -3.82
CA SER A 50 -8.55 11.97 -4.99
C SER A 50 -8.98 11.10 -6.16
N LEU A 51 -9.38 11.72 -7.28
CA LEU A 51 -9.65 11.01 -8.53
C LEU A 51 -8.46 10.15 -8.99
N VAL A 52 -7.22 10.57 -8.67
CA VAL A 52 -6.01 9.78 -8.95
C VAL A 52 -6.02 8.50 -8.12
N SER A 53 -6.39 8.56 -6.84
CA SER A 53 -6.49 7.39 -5.96
C SER A 53 -7.54 6.40 -6.45
N GLU A 54 -8.69 6.86 -6.94
CA GLU A 54 -9.70 6.00 -7.56
C GLU A 54 -9.16 5.30 -8.80
N ASN A 55 -8.43 6.00 -9.66
CA ASN A 55 -7.77 5.42 -10.83
C ASN A 55 -6.76 4.33 -10.46
N VAL A 56 -5.95 4.58 -9.41
CA VAL A 56 -5.00 3.60 -8.89
C VAL A 56 -5.72 2.37 -8.34
N MET A 57 -6.80 2.56 -7.56
CA MET A 57 -7.61 1.45 -7.02
C MET A 57 -8.18 0.55 -8.12
N HIS A 58 -8.58 1.13 -9.25
CA HIS A 58 -9.07 0.35 -10.40
C HIS A 58 -7.95 -0.33 -11.20
N ALA A 59 -6.73 0.20 -11.17
CA ALA A 59 -5.60 -0.30 -11.94
C ALA A 59 -4.76 -1.34 -11.17
N ALA A 60 -4.70 -1.22 -9.84
CA ALA A 60 -3.85 -2.04 -9.01
C ALA A 60 -4.46 -3.42 -8.70
N ASP A 61 -3.61 -4.44 -8.67
CA ASP A 61 -3.96 -5.77 -8.13
C ASP A 61 -3.81 -5.83 -6.62
N VAL A 62 -2.80 -5.12 -6.11
CA VAL A 62 -2.43 -5.08 -4.70
C VAL A 62 -2.21 -3.65 -4.27
N LEU A 63 -2.75 -3.28 -3.14
CA LEU A 63 -2.46 -2.04 -2.41
C LEU A 63 -1.51 -2.38 -1.26
N LEU A 64 -0.25 -1.99 -1.41
CA LEU A 64 0.78 -2.24 -0.41
C LEU A 64 0.84 -1.11 0.60
N VAL A 65 0.58 -1.40 1.87
CA VAL A 65 0.40 -0.40 2.93
C VAL A 65 1.48 -0.53 4.01
N PRO A 66 2.46 0.39 4.07
CA PRO A 66 3.41 0.45 5.16
C PRO A 66 2.75 0.99 6.44
N LEU A 67 2.96 0.32 7.58
CA LEU A 67 2.41 0.68 8.88
C LEU A 67 3.53 0.90 9.90
N ILE A 68 3.56 2.04 10.55
CA ILE A 68 4.29 2.18 11.80
C ILE A 68 3.42 1.51 12.88
N PRO A 69 3.96 0.69 13.80
CA PRO A 69 3.14 0.01 14.81
C PRO A 69 2.58 0.97 15.87
N THR A 70 1.58 1.77 15.48
CA THR A 70 0.87 2.73 16.32
C THR A 70 -0.64 2.55 16.18
N THR A 71 -1.39 2.93 17.21
CA THR A 71 -2.86 2.88 17.18
C THR A 71 -3.45 3.71 16.06
N LEU A 72 -2.81 4.83 15.71
CA LEU A 72 -3.26 5.69 14.61
C LEU A 72 -3.11 4.98 13.26
N SER A 73 -1.98 4.31 13.03
CA SER A 73 -1.77 3.56 11.78
C SER A 73 -2.75 2.40 11.62
N VAL A 74 -3.12 1.72 12.72
CA VAL A 74 -4.14 0.66 12.70
C VAL A 74 -5.50 1.23 12.29
N ARG A 75 -5.92 2.32 12.91
CA ARG A 75 -7.18 3.00 12.54
C ARG A 75 -7.20 3.46 11.09
N THR A 76 -6.08 3.98 10.59
CA THR A 76 -5.96 4.40 9.19
C THR A 76 -6.08 3.18 8.25
N LEU A 77 -5.50 2.03 8.62
CA LEU A 77 -5.66 0.79 7.87
C LEU A 77 -7.13 0.32 7.86
N ASP A 78 -7.84 0.45 8.99
CA ASP A 78 -9.27 0.11 9.08
C ASP A 78 -10.09 0.95 8.11
N GLN A 79 -9.91 2.27 8.16
CA GLN A 79 -10.59 3.23 7.28
C GLN A 79 -10.28 2.95 5.81
N LEU A 80 -9.00 2.64 5.49
CA LEU A 80 -8.60 2.30 4.12
C LEU A 80 -9.24 1.00 3.65
N THR A 81 -9.28 -0.01 4.51
CA THR A 81 -9.89 -1.31 4.20
C THR A 81 -11.40 -1.17 3.97
N GLU A 82 -12.07 -0.38 4.79
CA GLU A 82 -13.49 -0.05 4.63
C GLU A 82 -13.73 0.71 3.33
N PHE A 83 -12.90 1.72 3.04
CA PHE A 83 -12.97 2.50 1.80
C PHE A 83 -12.80 1.60 0.57
N VAL A 84 -11.77 0.74 0.52
CA VAL A 84 -11.56 -0.24 -0.56
C VAL A 84 -12.74 -1.22 -0.62
N GLY A 85 -13.30 -1.61 0.53
CA GLY A 85 -14.49 -2.44 0.65
C GLY A 85 -15.74 -1.83 0.01
N GLY A 86 -15.87 -0.52 0.00
CA GLY A 86 -16.97 0.23 -0.61
C GLY A 86 -16.88 0.41 -2.13
N PHE A 87 -15.74 0.06 -2.76
CA PHE A 87 -15.59 0.20 -4.21
C PHE A 87 -16.44 -0.81 -4.99
N ASN A 88 -17.10 -0.33 -6.04
CA ASN A 88 -17.82 -1.17 -6.97
C ASN A 88 -16.87 -1.75 -8.05
N GLY A 89 -16.98 -3.07 -8.30
CA GLY A 89 -16.17 -3.76 -9.30
C GLY A 89 -14.90 -4.38 -8.71
N ARG A 90 -13.82 -4.39 -9.52
CA ARG A 90 -12.53 -4.97 -9.12
C ARG A 90 -11.90 -4.12 -8.02
N ARG A 91 -11.47 -4.78 -6.96
CA ARG A 91 -10.82 -4.16 -5.80
C ARG A 91 -9.42 -4.70 -5.65
N PRO A 92 -8.42 -3.85 -5.33
CA PRO A 92 -7.10 -4.32 -4.99
C PRO A 92 -7.14 -5.15 -3.69
N GLU A 93 -6.27 -6.13 -3.60
CA GLU A 93 -6.00 -6.81 -2.34
C GLU A 93 -5.19 -5.87 -1.43
N VAL A 94 -5.66 -5.59 -0.23
CA VAL A 94 -4.92 -4.79 0.74
C VAL A 94 -3.90 -5.69 1.45
N ARG A 95 -2.61 -5.38 1.27
CA ARG A 95 -1.49 -6.04 1.95
C ARG A 95 -0.73 -5.02 2.77
N ALA A 96 -0.70 -5.22 4.08
CA ALA A 96 0.02 -4.36 4.99
C ALA A 96 1.35 -5.00 5.42
N PHE A 97 2.32 -4.18 5.77
CA PHE A 97 3.57 -4.61 6.40
C PHE A 97 4.02 -3.58 7.43
N PHE A 98 4.67 -4.04 8.48
CA PHE A 98 5.20 -3.13 9.50
C PHE A 98 6.54 -2.56 9.10
N SER A 99 6.64 -1.23 9.13
CA SER A 99 7.85 -0.45 8.90
C SER A 99 8.22 0.37 10.13
N MET A 100 9.47 0.79 10.23
CA MET A 100 10.01 1.55 11.37
C MET A 100 9.78 0.87 12.73
N VAL A 101 9.92 -0.44 12.76
CA VAL A 101 9.69 -1.25 13.96
C VAL A 101 10.83 -1.07 14.95
N ASP A 102 10.52 -0.55 16.15
CA ASP A 102 11.42 -0.57 17.31
C ASP A 102 10.95 -1.63 18.30
N ARG A 103 11.66 -2.77 18.34
CA ARG A 103 11.31 -3.90 19.22
C ARG A 103 11.47 -3.60 20.72
N ARG A 104 12.14 -2.52 21.11
CA ARG A 104 12.25 -2.07 22.51
C ARG A 104 10.94 -1.49 23.03
N LYS A 105 10.12 -0.93 22.12
CA LYS A 105 8.83 -0.35 22.48
C LYS A 105 7.79 -1.44 22.72
N LYS A 106 7.21 -1.47 23.92
CA LYS A 106 6.16 -2.42 24.31
C LYS A 106 4.95 -2.32 23.38
N LEU A 107 4.49 -1.08 23.10
CA LEU A 107 3.35 -0.82 22.22
C LEU A 107 3.56 -1.41 20.81
N HIS A 108 4.77 -1.29 20.23
CA HIS A 108 5.05 -1.87 18.90
C HIS A 108 4.87 -3.38 18.89
N ARG A 109 5.36 -4.07 19.95
CA ARG A 109 5.25 -5.53 20.04
C ARG A 109 3.80 -6.00 20.19
N GLU A 110 3.02 -5.28 21.01
CA GLU A 110 1.59 -5.57 21.23
C GLU A 110 0.80 -5.40 19.93
N ILE A 111 0.92 -4.26 19.27
CA ILE A 111 0.21 -3.99 18.01
C ILE A 111 0.59 -5.00 16.91
N ILE A 112 1.88 -5.32 16.79
CA ILE A 112 2.33 -6.31 15.78
C ILE A 112 1.68 -7.66 16.07
N LYS A 113 1.72 -8.13 17.32
CA LYS A 113 1.15 -9.41 17.73
C LYS A 113 -0.35 -9.46 17.42
N ASP A 114 -1.09 -8.45 17.85
CA ASP A 114 -2.55 -8.42 17.76
C ASP A 114 -2.99 -8.33 16.30
N LEU A 115 -2.46 -7.37 15.54
CA LEU A 115 -2.85 -7.18 14.15
C LEU A 115 -2.45 -8.37 13.25
N SER A 116 -1.28 -8.98 13.50
CA SER A 116 -0.87 -10.16 12.73
C SER A 116 -1.71 -11.40 13.04
N ALA A 117 -2.26 -11.51 14.25
CA ALA A 117 -3.18 -12.58 14.61
C ALA A 117 -4.58 -12.38 14.01
N GLU A 118 -5.04 -11.14 13.93
CA GLU A 118 -6.38 -10.79 13.47
C GLU A 118 -6.51 -10.76 11.93
N ARG A 119 -5.41 -10.47 11.21
CA ARG A 119 -5.46 -10.18 9.76
C ARG A 119 -4.43 -10.96 8.96
N SER A 120 -4.93 -11.82 8.08
CA SER A 120 -4.09 -12.60 7.13
C SER A 120 -3.39 -11.75 6.08
N GLY A 121 -3.88 -10.52 5.82
CA GLY A 121 -3.28 -9.57 4.86
C GLY A 121 -2.04 -8.85 5.38
N VAL A 122 -1.61 -9.08 6.63
CA VAL A 122 -0.41 -8.47 7.21
C VAL A 122 0.80 -9.37 6.97
N ALA A 123 1.89 -8.80 6.45
CA ALA A 123 3.13 -9.53 6.24
C ALA A 123 3.82 -9.85 7.59
N ALA A 124 4.43 -11.02 7.68
CA ALA A 124 5.19 -11.44 8.86
C ALA A 124 6.55 -10.73 8.95
N THR A 125 7.09 -10.32 7.81
CA THR A 125 8.36 -9.60 7.73
C THR A 125 8.22 -8.18 8.29
N LEU A 126 9.13 -7.82 9.19
CA LEU A 126 9.17 -6.51 9.84
C LEU A 126 10.36 -5.70 9.32
N ILE A 127 10.12 -4.46 8.89
CA ILE A 127 11.17 -3.51 8.53
C ILE A 127 11.58 -2.72 9.78
N PRO A 128 12.80 -2.90 10.29
CA PRO A 128 13.23 -2.27 11.53
C PRO A 128 13.49 -0.76 11.37
N ALA A 129 13.37 -0.02 12.46
CA ALA A 129 13.81 1.37 12.53
C ALA A 129 15.34 1.44 12.62
N LEU A 130 16.00 1.63 11.50
CA LEU A 130 17.46 1.70 11.39
C LEU A 130 17.89 2.94 10.62
N SER A 131 18.95 3.60 11.06
CA SER A 131 19.53 4.78 10.39
C SER A 131 19.94 4.52 8.93
N LEU A 132 20.32 3.28 8.60
CA LEU A 132 20.59 2.87 7.22
C LEU A 132 19.37 3.01 6.30
N ILE A 133 18.17 2.81 6.81
CA ILE A 133 16.93 2.99 6.05
C ILE A 133 16.67 4.48 5.80
N GLU A 134 16.88 5.32 6.81
CA GLU A 134 16.77 6.77 6.68
C GLU A 134 17.79 7.34 5.69
N ARG A 135 18.99 6.74 5.64
CA ARG A 135 20.04 7.14 4.69
C ARG A 135 19.70 6.88 3.23
N MET A 136 18.74 6.05 2.89
CA MET A 136 18.32 5.86 1.49
C MET A 136 17.96 7.19 0.80
N SER A 137 17.39 8.14 1.53
CA SER A 137 17.07 9.48 1.01
C SER A 137 18.32 10.32 0.72
N VAL A 138 19.36 10.19 1.52
CA VAL A 138 20.66 10.87 1.36
C VAL A 138 21.47 10.25 0.23
N GLU A 139 21.57 8.91 0.24
CA GLU A 139 22.30 8.13 -0.76
C GLU A 139 21.58 8.11 -2.13
N ARG A 140 20.31 8.49 -2.16
CA ARG A 140 19.43 8.39 -3.35
C ARG A 140 19.49 7.00 -4.00
N ALA A 141 19.61 5.98 -3.17
CA ALA A 141 19.74 4.59 -3.58
C ALA A 141 19.05 3.66 -2.57
N PRO A 142 18.56 2.49 -3.01
CA PRO A 142 18.00 1.52 -2.09
C PRO A 142 19.09 0.94 -1.19
N VAL A 143 18.76 0.63 0.06
CA VAL A 143 19.70 0.06 1.04
C VAL A 143 20.34 -1.25 0.54
N THR A 144 19.66 -1.98 -0.32
CA THR A 144 20.15 -3.20 -0.96
C THR A 144 21.33 -2.94 -1.92
N ALA A 145 21.45 -1.72 -2.45
CA ALA A 145 22.54 -1.34 -3.34
C ALA A 145 23.78 -0.85 -2.55
N PHE A 146 23.60 0.07 -1.59
CA PHE A 146 24.76 0.65 -0.88
C PHE A 146 25.17 -0.11 0.39
N ALA A 147 24.28 -0.92 0.98
CA ALA A 147 24.58 -1.73 2.16
C ALA A 147 23.98 -3.16 2.05
N PRO A 148 24.33 -3.97 1.02
CA PRO A 148 23.63 -5.22 0.67
C PRO A 148 23.73 -6.30 1.76
N ARG A 149 24.74 -6.26 2.62
CA ARG A 149 24.94 -7.24 3.71
C ARG A 149 24.30 -6.81 5.04
N SER A 150 23.67 -5.64 5.06
CA SER A 150 23.07 -5.09 6.29
C SER A 150 21.79 -5.84 6.70
N GLN A 151 21.41 -5.67 7.96
CA GLN A 151 20.10 -6.15 8.47
C GLN A 151 18.95 -5.50 7.71
N ALA A 152 19.06 -4.22 7.35
CA ALA A 152 18.07 -3.51 6.59
C ALA A 152 17.86 -4.14 5.19
N ALA A 153 18.93 -4.40 4.46
CA ALA A 153 18.87 -5.05 3.14
C ALA A 153 18.20 -6.43 3.22
N ARG A 154 18.59 -7.25 4.22
CA ARG A 154 17.98 -8.57 4.43
C ARG A 154 16.48 -8.47 4.73
N ALA A 155 16.05 -7.47 5.51
CA ALA A 155 14.63 -7.26 5.81
C ALA A 155 13.83 -6.91 4.54
N TYR A 156 14.35 -6.03 3.67
CA TYR A 156 13.69 -5.72 2.40
C TYR A 156 13.65 -6.91 1.44
N HIS A 157 14.72 -7.70 1.34
CA HIS A 157 14.70 -8.93 0.54
C HIS A 157 13.66 -9.94 1.05
N ALA A 158 13.59 -10.13 2.37
CA ALA A 158 12.61 -11.03 2.98
C ALA A 158 11.17 -10.56 2.71
N LEU A 159 10.90 -9.25 2.86
CA LEU A 159 9.60 -8.66 2.54
C LEU A 159 9.23 -8.89 1.07
N CYS A 160 10.15 -8.61 0.16
CA CYS A 160 9.93 -8.81 -1.27
C CYS A 160 9.58 -10.28 -1.58
N SER A 161 10.36 -11.22 -1.05
CA SER A 161 10.10 -12.66 -1.22
C SER A 161 8.75 -13.08 -0.65
N GLU A 162 8.37 -12.57 0.52
CA GLU A 162 7.08 -12.87 1.14
C GLU A 162 5.90 -12.34 0.31
N LEU A 163 6.02 -11.12 -0.20
CA LEU A 163 4.97 -10.51 -1.02
C LEU A 163 4.79 -11.23 -2.35
N GLN A 164 5.89 -11.73 -2.94
CA GLN A 164 5.85 -12.50 -4.19
C GLN A 164 5.30 -13.92 -4.01
N ALA A 165 5.59 -14.56 -2.87
CA ALA A 165 5.14 -15.92 -2.57
C ALA A 165 3.62 -16.04 -2.37
N ARG A 166 2.93 -14.96 -2.01
CA ARG A 166 1.46 -14.97 -1.88
C ARG A 166 0.82 -15.02 -3.26
N PRO A 167 -0.06 -16.00 -3.55
CA PRO A 167 -0.66 -16.17 -4.87
C PRO A 167 -1.40 -14.88 -5.27
N ARG A 168 -1.09 -14.38 -6.46
CA ARG A 168 -1.89 -13.32 -7.11
C ARG A 168 -3.29 -13.87 -7.30
N ARG A 169 -4.31 -13.14 -6.89
CA ARG A 169 -5.67 -13.45 -7.34
C ARG A 169 -5.64 -13.32 -8.86
N THR A 170 -5.71 -14.46 -9.55
CA THR A 170 -5.78 -14.51 -11.02
C THR A 170 -6.84 -13.53 -11.49
N ALA A 171 -6.45 -12.61 -12.40
CA ALA A 171 -7.38 -11.75 -13.08
C ALA A 171 -8.47 -12.61 -13.69
N VAL A 172 -9.73 -12.37 -13.31
CA VAL A 172 -10.87 -12.90 -14.06
C VAL A 172 -10.76 -12.26 -15.44
N PRO A 173 -10.66 -13.05 -16.53
CA PRO A 173 -10.64 -12.49 -17.87
C PRO A 173 -11.92 -11.68 -18.09
N ALA A 174 -11.78 -10.52 -18.73
CA ALA A 174 -12.86 -9.61 -19.07
C ALA A 174 -13.82 -10.20 -20.08
#